data_61f40813afa1fccd0e595d6368041b78
#
_entry.id   61f40813afa1fccd0e595d6368041b78
#
_cell.length_a   1.000
_cell.length_b   1.000
_cell.length_c   1.000
_cell.angle_alpha   90.00
_cell.angle_beta   90.00
_cell.angle_gamma   90.00
#
_symmetry.space_group_name_H-M   'P 1'
#
loop_
_entity.id
_entity.type
_entity.pdbx_description
1 polymer ?
#
loop_
_entity_poly.entity_id
_entity_poly.type
_entity_poly.pdbx_seq_one_letter_code
_entity_poly.pdbx_strand_id
1 'polypeptide(L)'
;MLEIELKEQGKISRLTNKTFNFPIEEIKKGFYSANYFLKSQKIVSEQNPGHIVTMQWFQRRDDSLLCGIDEAIAILHTFAIHPEELIIEALNDGDVISNMEPVLKVTGKYENFGFLESVIDGILARRSSVATNVREVLKAAGDTPVFSMADRQDDYLTQVGDGYATYVAGIKRVSTDAQGKWWGGKGMGTMPHALIQICNGDVVEAARIYQKTFPGEKVTALIDYHNNVVRDSLILARELKHDLNGVRIDTSKALIDHYFDDKDTSDFDPHGVCKELVFALREALDKEGFNYVKITVSSSFGPEKIREWKELNVPVDMYGVGTYFVNNMTCGFTGDLVVLDGKEQAKEGRANYPSIRLKKVPYPIY
;
A
#
# COMPACT_ATOMS: atom_id res chain seq x y z
N MET A 1 -4.28 3.28 23.29
CA MET A 1 -4.85 2.26 22.38
C MET A 1 -5.20 2.98 21.09
N LEU A 2 -4.74 2.50 19.96
CA LEU A 2 -5.06 3.07 18.65
C LEU A 2 -6.50 2.74 18.28
N GLU A 3 -7.16 3.60 17.48
CA GLU A 3 -8.52 3.32 17.00
C GLU A 3 -8.60 2.03 16.19
N ILE A 4 -7.54 1.67 15.45
CA ILE A 4 -7.49 0.41 14.70
C ILE A 4 -7.59 -0.81 15.62
N GLU A 5 -6.95 -0.77 16.79
CA GLU A 5 -7.04 -1.86 17.78
C GLU A 5 -8.47 -1.95 18.36
N LEU A 6 -9.13 -0.81 18.57
CA LEU A 6 -10.52 -0.77 19.02
C LEU A 6 -11.47 -1.31 17.94
N LYS A 7 -11.20 -1.01 16.66
CA LYS A 7 -11.96 -1.52 15.53
C LYS A 7 -11.79 -3.04 15.38
N GLU A 8 -10.55 -3.54 15.45
CA GLU A 8 -10.26 -4.99 15.41
C GLU A 8 -10.95 -5.75 16.57
N GLN A 9 -11.11 -5.10 17.73
CA GLN A 9 -11.84 -5.65 18.89
C GLN A 9 -13.35 -5.48 18.80
N GLY A 10 -13.87 -4.88 17.74
CA GLY A 10 -15.31 -4.60 17.56
C GLY A 10 -15.88 -3.53 18.49
N LYS A 11 -15.04 -2.74 19.18
CA LYS A 11 -15.45 -1.67 20.09
C LYS A 11 -15.90 -0.41 19.37
N ILE A 12 -15.37 -0.16 18.18
CA ILE A 12 -15.82 0.86 17.25
C ILE A 12 -16.01 0.25 15.88
N SER A 13 -16.91 0.81 15.07
CA SER A 13 -17.20 0.31 13.73
C SER A 13 -16.34 0.97 12.65
N ARG A 14 -15.87 2.19 12.90
CA ARG A 14 -15.13 3.02 11.93
C ARG A 14 -14.00 3.77 12.61
N LEU A 15 -12.93 4.04 11.85
CA LEU A 15 -11.90 4.98 12.27
C LEU A 15 -12.42 6.42 12.13
N THR A 16 -11.89 7.32 12.95
CA THR A 16 -12.33 8.72 12.98
C THR A 16 -11.21 9.68 12.56
N ASN A 17 -11.53 10.98 12.55
CA ASN A 17 -10.54 12.05 12.31
C ASN A 17 -9.35 12.03 13.29
N LYS A 18 -9.44 11.35 14.41
CA LYS A 18 -8.31 11.14 15.34
C LYS A 18 -7.20 10.29 14.73
N THR A 19 -7.57 9.32 13.88
CA THR A 19 -6.61 8.50 13.14
C THR A 19 -6.00 9.27 11.97
N PHE A 20 -6.82 9.95 11.16
CA PHE A 20 -6.42 10.45 9.84
C PHE A 20 -5.66 11.78 9.85
N ASN A 21 -5.75 12.56 10.92
CA ASN A 21 -4.97 13.81 11.09
C ASN A 21 -5.05 14.77 9.88
N PHE A 22 -6.27 15.17 9.52
CA PHE A 22 -6.54 16.01 8.37
C PHE A 22 -6.00 17.44 8.49
N PRO A 23 -5.64 18.12 7.36
CA PRO A 23 -5.40 19.57 7.31
C PRO A 23 -6.74 20.33 7.40
N ILE A 24 -7.24 20.51 8.63
CA ILE A 24 -8.61 20.95 8.92
C ILE A 24 -8.95 22.27 8.27
N GLU A 25 -8.08 23.28 8.41
CA GLU A 25 -8.37 24.63 7.91
C GLU A 25 -8.40 24.69 6.37
N GLU A 26 -7.54 23.92 5.73
CA GLU A 26 -7.47 23.86 4.27
C GLU A 26 -8.69 23.16 3.69
N ILE A 27 -9.12 22.03 4.27
CA ILE A 27 -10.30 21.30 3.78
C ILE A 27 -11.56 22.12 3.99
N LYS A 28 -11.73 22.76 5.16
CA LYS A 28 -12.88 23.66 5.45
C LYS A 28 -12.99 24.81 4.46
N LYS A 29 -11.87 25.35 4.00
CA LYS A 29 -11.83 26.44 3.01
C LYS A 29 -12.02 25.94 1.57
N GLY A 30 -12.19 24.63 1.35
CA GLY A 30 -12.29 24.02 0.03
C GLY A 30 -10.99 24.05 -0.76
N PHE A 31 -9.82 24.18 -0.10
CA PHE A 31 -8.52 24.30 -0.76
C PHE A 31 -8.21 23.10 -1.67
N TYR A 32 -8.65 21.90 -1.27
CA TYR A 32 -8.49 20.67 -2.03
C TYR A 32 -9.69 20.32 -2.92
N SER A 33 -10.77 21.12 -2.88
CA SER A 33 -11.95 20.89 -3.71
C SER A 33 -11.76 21.48 -5.10
N ALA A 34 -12.19 20.79 -6.13
CA ALA A 34 -12.19 21.36 -7.47
C ALA A 34 -13.14 22.57 -7.54
N ASN A 35 -12.70 23.64 -8.20
CA ASN A 35 -13.41 24.91 -8.21
C ASN A 35 -14.86 24.83 -8.70
N TYR A 36 -15.16 23.91 -9.60
CA TYR A 36 -16.54 23.78 -10.09
C TYR A 36 -17.48 23.21 -9.01
N PHE A 37 -16.99 22.38 -8.07
CA PHE A 37 -17.78 21.94 -6.93
C PHE A 37 -18.05 23.08 -5.94
N LEU A 38 -17.05 23.93 -5.68
CA LEU A 38 -17.24 25.11 -4.84
C LEU A 38 -18.24 26.10 -5.47
N LYS A 39 -18.16 26.30 -6.79
CA LYS A 39 -19.12 27.13 -7.53
C LYS A 39 -20.51 26.53 -7.49
N SER A 40 -20.65 25.24 -7.69
CA SER A 40 -21.95 24.53 -7.62
C SER A 40 -22.55 24.62 -6.23
N GLN A 41 -21.75 24.40 -5.17
CA GLN A 41 -22.21 24.57 -3.79
C GLN A 41 -22.76 25.99 -3.56
N LYS A 42 -21.99 27.00 -3.96
CA LYS A 42 -22.42 28.42 -3.81
C LYS A 42 -23.70 28.72 -4.59
N ILE A 43 -23.78 28.29 -5.84
CA ILE A 43 -24.98 28.50 -6.67
C ILE A 43 -26.21 27.86 -6.03
N VAL A 44 -26.08 26.58 -5.60
CA VAL A 44 -27.19 25.86 -4.97
C VAL A 44 -27.61 26.56 -3.68
N SER A 45 -26.65 26.90 -2.80
CA SER A 45 -26.96 27.59 -1.54
C SER A 45 -27.69 28.91 -1.72
N GLU A 46 -27.38 29.70 -2.76
CA GLU A 46 -27.92 31.05 -2.96
C GLU A 46 -29.19 31.05 -3.81
N GLN A 47 -29.28 30.18 -4.81
CA GLN A 47 -30.32 30.27 -5.83
C GLN A 47 -31.35 29.14 -5.76
N ASN A 48 -30.97 27.96 -5.22
CA ASN A 48 -31.83 26.77 -5.22
C ASN A 48 -31.56 25.87 -4.01
N PRO A 49 -31.63 26.39 -2.77
CA PRO A 49 -31.23 25.64 -1.57
C PRO A 49 -32.25 24.57 -1.17
N GLY A 50 -31.77 23.63 -0.39
CA GLY A 50 -32.59 22.66 0.34
C GLY A 50 -32.98 21.40 -0.41
N HIS A 51 -32.49 21.20 -1.62
CA HIS A 51 -32.73 19.95 -2.34
C HIS A 51 -32.01 18.78 -1.66
N ILE A 52 -32.77 17.73 -1.39
CA ILE A 52 -32.25 16.49 -0.85
C ILE A 52 -31.78 15.61 -2.01
N VAL A 53 -30.49 15.33 -2.02
CA VAL A 53 -29.88 14.47 -3.05
C VAL A 53 -29.34 13.19 -2.43
N THR A 54 -29.26 12.12 -3.23
CA THR A 54 -28.43 10.97 -2.94
C THR A 54 -27.30 10.93 -3.96
N MET A 55 -26.06 10.97 -3.47
CA MET A 55 -24.87 10.72 -4.27
C MET A 55 -24.33 9.33 -3.97
N GLN A 56 -23.79 8.65 -4.99
CA GLN A 56 -23.15 7.35 -4.86
C GLN A 56 -21.76 7.38 -5.44
N TRP A 57 -20.83 6.62 -4.81
CA TRP A 57 -19.45 6.44 -5.27
C TRP A 57 -19.22 5.01 -5.72
N PHE A 58 -18.54 4.85 -6.85
CA PHE A 58 -18.21 3.56 -7.47
C PHE A 58 -16.95 3.68 -8.33
N GLN A 59 -16.41 2.55 -8.76
CA GLN A 59 -15.30 2.45 -9.70
C GLN A 59 -15.63 1.41 -10.81
N ARG A 60 -14.73 1.21 -11.80
CA ARG A 60 -15.02 0.45 -13.03
C ARG A 60 -14.18 -0.81 -13.23
N ARG A 61 -13.55 -1.31 -12.20
CA ARG A 61 -12.73 -2.52 -12.25
C ARG A 61 -13.34 -3.60 -11.37
N ASP A 62 -13.42 -4.82 -11.89
CA ASP A 62 -13.78 -5.99 -11.08
C ASP A 62 -12.64 -6.42 -10.17
N ASP A 63 -12.97 -7.15 -9.12
CA ASP A 63 -12.01 -7.73 -8.18
C ASP A 63 -11.02 -6.70 -7.58
N SER A 64 -11.52 -5.50 -7.24
CA SER A 64 -10.73 -4.47 -6.56
C SER A 64 -10.86 -4.58 -5.04
N LEU A 65 -9.81 -4.25 -4.31
CA LEU A 65 -9.86 -4.19 -2.85
C LEU A 65 -10.16 -2.76 -2.41
N LEU A 66 -11.32 -2.57 -1.80
CA LEU A 66 -11.76 -1.27 -1.31
C LEU A 66 -10.90 -0.82 -0.12
N CYS A 67 -10.43 0.42 -0.17
CA CYS A 67 -9.76 1.08 0.94
C CYS A 67 -9.98 2.59 0.89
N GLY A 68 -10.01 3.23 2.05
CA GLY A 68 -10.26 4.66 2.20
C GLY A 68 -11.70 5.02 2.56
N ILE A 69 -12.57 4.04 2.79
CA ILE A 69 -13.97 4.28 3.20
C ILE A 69 -14.04 4.94 4.58
N ASP A 70 -13.30 4.44 5.56
CA ASP A 70 -13.28 5.07 6.88
C ASP A 70 -12.74 6.51 6.82
N GLU A 71 -11.72 6.76 5.98
CA GLU A 71 -11.17 8.10 5.74
C GLU A 71 -12.23 9.02 5.09
N ALA A 72 -12.96 8.54 4.07
CA ALA A 72 -14.03 9.28 3.41
C ALA A 72 -15.21 9.60 4.35
N ILE A 73 -15.61 8.66 5.20
CA ILE A 73 -16.64 8.89 6.23
C ILE A 73 -16.17 9.93 7.25
N ALA A 74 -14.91 9.84 7.69
CA ALA A 74 -14.34 10.81 8.62
C ALA A 74 -14.27 12.24 8.00
N ILE A 75 -14.00 12.35 6.68
CA ILE A 75 -14.10 13.62 5.92
C ILE A 75 -15.55 14.17 5.99
N LEU A 76 -16.54 13.35 5.67
CA LEU A 76 -17.95 13.76 5.70
C LEU A 76 -18.37 14.20 7.10
N HIS A 77 -18.06 13.44 8.14
CA HIS A 77 -18.42 13.75 9.51
C HIS A 77 -17.68 14.97 10.10
N THR A 78 -16.52 15.33 9.54
CA THR A 78 -15.72 16.44 10.07
C THR A 78 -15.96 17.74 9.30
N PHE A 79 -16.22 17.67 7.99
CA PHE A 79 -16.17 18.83 7.11
C PHE A 79 -17.48 19.14 6.39
N ALA A 80 -18.45 18.22 6.35
CA ALA A 80 -19.77 18.55 5.85
C ALA A 80 -20.43 19.65 6.72
N ILE A 81 -21.25 20.48 6.11
CA ILE A 81 -22.12 21.40 6.83
C ILE A 81 -23.28 20.58 7.37
N HIS A 82 -23.54 20.62 8.66
CA HIS A 82 -24.55 19.78 9.33
C HIS A 82 -24.37 18.27 9.06
N PRO A 83 -23.23 17.69 9.46
CA PRO A 83 -22.94 16.26 9.21
C PRO A 83 -23.96 15.32 9.89
N GLU A 84 -24.62 15.78 10.97
CA GLU A 84 -25.69 15.08 11.70
C GLU A 84 -26.97 14.89 10.86
N GLU A 85 -27.17 15.70 9.82
CA GLU A 85 -28.29 15.59 8.89
C GLU A 85 -28.03 14.58 7.76
N LEU A 86 -26.80 14.12 7.58
CA LEU A 86 -26.44 13.21 6.50
C LEU A 86 -26.84 11.77 6.83
N ILE A 87 -27.41 11.09 5.86
CA ILE A 87 -27.57 9.62 5.90
C ILE A 87 -26.43 9.04 5.08
N ILE A 88 -25.52 8.34 5.75
CA ILE A 88 -24.37 7.70 5.11
C ILE A 88 -24.57 6.17 5.14
N GLU A 89 -24.37 5.53 3.99
CA GLU A 89 -24.38 4.09 3.84
C GLU A 89 -23.09 3.68 3.12
N ALA A 90 -22.34 2.73 3.68
CA ALA A 90 -21.02 2.39 3.16
C ALA A 90 -20.68 0.90 3.31
N LEU A 91 -19.77 0.43 2.47
CA LEU A 91 -19.01 -0.81 2.63
C LEU A 91 -17.89 -0.61 3.68
N ASN A 92 -16.99 -1.57 3.82
CA ASN A 92 -15.85 -1.50 4.72
C ASN A 92 -14.53 -1.49 3.96
N ASP A 93 -13.48 -0.90 4.55
CA ASP A 93 -12.12 -1.14 4.12
C ASP A 93 -11.82 -2.64 4.16
N GLY A 94 -11.22 -3.16 3.10
CA GLY A 94 -10.95 -4.58 2.93
C GLY A 94 -12.03 -5.38 2.18
N ASP A 95 -13.19 -4.78 1.88
CA ASP A 95 -14.19 -5.44 1.03
C ASP A 95 -13.69 -5.56 -0.42
N VAL A 96 -13.92 -6.72 -1.03
CA VAL A 96 -13.72 -6.90 -2.47
C VAL A 96 -14.94 -6.37 -3.19
N ILE A 97 -14.71 -5.52 -4.19
CA ILE A 97 -15.75 -4.81 -4.93
C ILE A 97 -15.71 -5.10 -6.43
N SER A 98 -16.88 -5.02 -7.04
CA SER A 98 -17.07 -5.23 -8.47
C SER A 98 -17.17 -3.90 -9.23
N ASN A 99 -17.12 -4.00 -10.56
CA ASN A 99 -17.40 -2.88 -11.46
C ASN A 99 -18.77 -2.27 -11.18
N MET A 100 -18.84 -0.95 -11.08
CA MET A 100 -20.08 -0.16 -10.85
C MET A 100 -20.80 -0.45 -9.53
N GLU A 101 -20.22 -1.24 -8.61
CA GLU A 101 -20.80 -1.46 -7.30
C GLU A 101 -20.70 -0.19 -6.45
N PRO A 102 -21.82 0.33 -5.90
CA PRO A 102 -21.77 1.44 -4.96
C PRO A 102 -21.05 1.06 -3.67
N VAL A 103 -20.02 1.82 -3.29
CA VAL A 103 -19.26 1.59 -2.06
C VAL A 103 -19.62 2.58 -0.95
N LEU A 104 -20.19 3.71 -1.33
CA LEU A 104 -20.62 4.80 -0.47
C LEU A 104 -21.86 5.45 -1.08
N LYS A 105 -22.90 5.67 -0.28
CA LYS A 105 -24.02 6.56 -0.58
C LYS A 105 -24.16 7.59 0.51
N VAL A 106 -24.39 8.83 0.09
CA VAL A 106 -24.64 9.95 0.99
C VAL A 106 -25.91 10.64 0.57
N THR A 107 -26.88 10.73 1.50
CA THR A 107 -28.13 11.43 1.28
C THR A 107 -28.23 12.64 2.22
N GLY A 108 -28.52 13.81 1.69
CA GLY A 108 -28.64 15.05 2.42
C GLY A 108 -28.77 16.26 1.47
N LYS A 109 -28.73 17.48 2.03
CA LYS A 109 -28.72 18.69 1.20
C LYS A 109 -27.41 18.76 0.41
N TYR A 110 -27.50 18.97 -0.91
CA TYR A 110 -26.31 19.01 -1.78
C TYR A 110 -25.25 20.01 -1.30
N GLU A 111 -25.69 21.21 -0.92
CA GLU A 111 -24.82 22.28 -0.45
C GLU A 111 -24.06 21.93 0.82
N ASN A 112 -24.49 20.93 1.59
CA ASN A 112 -23.84 20.52 2.82
C ASN A 112 -22.59 19.66 2.59
N PHE A 113 -22.48 18.94 1.47
CA PHE A 113 -21.40 17.98 1.28
C PHE A 113 -20.85 17.86 -0.15
N GLY A 114 -21.55 18.36 -1.18
CA GLY A 114 -21.16 18.20 -2.59
C GLY A 114 -19.76 18.75 -2.91
N PHE A 115 -19.28 19.74 -2.18
CA PHE A 115 -17.94 20.30 -2.35
C PHE A 115 -16.81 19.33 -1.92
N LEU A 116 -17.12 18.27 -1.19
CA LEU A 116 -16.17 17.26 -0.74
C LEU A 116 -15.94 16.13 -1.77
N GLU A 117 -16.73 16.11 -2.86
CA GLU A 117 -16.70 15.01 -3.84
C GLU A 117 -15.29 14.70 -4.33
N SER A 118 -14.53 15.69 -4.84
CA SER A 118 -13.19 15.44 -5.38
C SER A 118 -12.18 14.95 -4.34
N VAL A 119 -12.36 15.34 -3.08
CA VAL A 119 -11.53 14.86 -1.96
C VAL A 119 -11.80 13.38 -1.70
N ILE A 120 -13.08 13.02 -1.65
CA ILE A 120 -13.52 11.62 -1.44
C ILE A 120 -13.09 10.74 -2.62
N ASP A 121 -13.29 11.20 -3.86
CA ASP A 121 -12.85 10.48 -5.06
C ASP A 121 -11.36 10.16 -5.02
N GLY A 122 -10.53 11.15 -4.70
CA GLY A 122 -9.08 11.02 -4.62
C GLY A 122 -8.63 10.04 -3.52
N ILE A 123 -9.24 10.11 -2.35
CA ILE A 123 -8.98 9.18 -1.23
C ILE A 123 -9.30 7.75 -1.66
N LEU A 124 -10.52 7.50 -2.13
CA LEU A 124 -10.95 6.16 -2.53
C LEU A 124 -10.10 5.61 -3.68
N ALA A 125 -9.79 6.44 -4.68
CA ALA A 125 -8.98 6.05 -5.83
C ALA A 125 -7.55 5.64 -5.40
N ARG A 126 -6.85 6.47 -4.63
CA ARG A 126 -5.47 6.18 -4.21
C ARG A 126 -5.41 4.97 -3.29
N ARG A 127 -6.21 4.96 -2.22
CA ARG A 127 -6.18 3.89 -1.23
C ARG A 127 -6.56 2.53 -1.84
N SER A 128 -7.63 2.49 -2.64
CA SER A 128 -8.05 1.24 -3.28
C SER A 128 -7.09 0.76 -4.35
N SER A 129 -6.43 1.67 -5.09
CA SER A 129 -5.40 1.29 -6.06
C SER A 129 -4.22 0.61 -5.37
N VAL A 130 -3.68 1.23 -4.31
CA VAL A 130 -2.57 0.64 -3.55
C VAL A 130 -2.98 -0.69 -2.93
N ALA A 131 -4.13 -0.75 -2.26
CA ALA A 131 -4.62 -1.98 -1.64
C ALA A 131 -4.82 -3.11 -2.66
N THR A 132 -5.36 -2.80 -3.84
CA THR A 132 -5.56 -3.77 -4.93
C THR A 132 -4.23 -4.29 -5.45
N ASN A 133 -3.26 -3.41 -5.72
CA ASN A 133 -1.93 -3.79 -6.20
C ASN A 133 -1.19 -4.67 -5.18
N VAL A 134 -1.28 -4.33 -3.90
CA VAL A 134 -0.71 -5.15 -2.80
C VAL A 134 -1.35 -6.53 -2.77
N ARG A 135 -2.69 -6.61 -2.88
CA ARG A 135 -3.41 -7.89 -2.89
C ARG A 135 -3.02 -8.78 -4.07
N GLU A 136 -2.79 -8.21 -5.25
CA GLU A 136 -2.32 -8.95 -6.42
C GLU A 136 -0.96 -9.59 -6.18
N VAL A 137 -0.05 -8.86 -5.55
CA VAL A 137 1.26 -9.39 -5.17
C VAL A 137 1.14 -10.48 -4.12
N LEU A 138 0.30 -10.30 -3.11
CA LEU A 138 0.07 -11.32 -2.07
C LEU A 138 -0.55 -12.60 -2.65
N LYS A 139 -1.52 -12.48 -3.56
CA LYS A 139 -2.07 -13.64 -4.28
C LYS A 139 -0.98 -14.41 -5.06
N ALA A 140 -0.05 -13.71 -5.68
CA ALA A 140 1.06 -14.32 -6.41
C ALA A 140 2.11 -14.95 -5.47
N ALA A 141 2.41 -14.29 -4.35
CA ALA A 141 3.43 -14.74 -3.38
C ALA A 141 2.97 -15.95 -2.54
N GLY A 142 1.65 -16.16 -2.40
CA GLY A 142 1.10 -17.22 -1.55
C GLY A 142 1.58 -17.07 -0.11
N ASP A 143 2.21 -18.11 0.43
CA ASP A 143 2.71 -18.13 1.81
C ASP A 143 4.07 -17.42 1.98
N THR A 144 4.72 -17.01 0.89
CA THR A 144 6.01 -16.31 0.96
C THR A 144 5.79 -14.88 1.46
N PRO A 145 6.44 -14.46 2.55
CA PRO A 145 6.32 -13.11 3.07
C PRO A 145 6.66 -12.03 2.06
N VAL A 146 5.92 -10.90 2.14
CA VAL A 146 6.19 -9.70 1.35
C VAL A 146 6.51 -8.54 2.28
N PHE A 147 7.50 -7.74 1.91
CA PHE A 147 7.93 -6.53 2.58
C PHE A 147 7.65 -5.33 1.67
N SER A 148 6.94 -4.33 2.19
CA SER A 148 6.66 -3.10 1.44
C SER A 148 7.84 -2.15 1.50
N MET A 149 8.45 -1.92 0.34
CA MET A 149 9.55 -0.97 0.13
C MET A 149 9.08 0.26 -0.66
N ALA A 150 7.82 0.68 -0.45
CA ALA A 150 7.19 1.80 -1.17
C ALA A 150 7.44 3.17 -0.51
N ASP A 151 8.62 3.38 0.06
CA ASP A 151 8.99 4.59 0.80
C ASP A 151 9.55 5.72 -0.08
N ARG A 152 10.05 5.40 -1.28
CA ARG A 152 10.78 6.34 -2.14
C ARG A 152 10.30 6.37 -3.60
N GLN A 153 9.17 5.75 -3.90
CA GLN A 153 8.60 5.70 -5.26
C GLN A 153 7.58 6.80 -5.52
N ASP A 154 7.14 7.49 -4.47
CA ASP A 154 6.24 8.64 -4.53
C ASP A 154 6.64 9.66 -3.46
N ASP A 155 5.92 10.78 -3.37
CA ASP A 155 6.11 11.82 -2.36
C ASP A 155 5.96 11.27 -0.94
N TYR A 156 6.80 11.74 -0.01
CA TYR A 156 6.79 11.29 1.39
C TYR A 156 5.45 11.54 2.10
N LEU A 157 4.65 12.51 1.66
CA LEU A 157 3.34 12.80 2.23
C LEU A 157 2.32 11.71 1.95
N THR A 158 2.50 10.92 0.88
CA THR A 158 1.61 9.79 0.55
C THR A 158 1.84 8.58 1.44
N GLN A 159 3.01 8.43 2.04
CA GLN A 159 3.43 7.21 2.75
C GLN A 159 2.46 6.76 3.85
N VAL A 160 1.86 7.70 4.58
CA VAL A 160 0.96 7.37 5.70
C VAL A 160 -0.30 6.64 5.20
N GLY A 161 -0.94 7.18 4.17
CA GLY A 161 -2.14 6.58 3.61
C GLY A 161 -1.86 5.34 2.76
N ASP A 162 -0.75 5.31 2.03
CA ASP A 162 -0.31 4.15 1.26
C ASP A 162 0.06 2.98 2.19
N GLY A 163 0.68 3.29 3.34
CA GLY A 163 0.98 2.31 4.37
C GLY A 163 -0.27 1.73 5.03
N TYR A 164 -1.31 2.53 5.23
CA TYR A 164 -2.61 2.05 5.68
C TYR A 164 -3.27 1.12 4.65
N ALA A 165 -3.26 1.51 3.37
CA ALA A 165 -3.78 0.68 2.29
C ALA A 165 -3.02 -0.66 2.18
N THR A 166 -1.71 -0.63 2.37
CA THR A 166 -0.84 -1.81 2.44
C THR A 166 -1.22 -2.73 3.60
N TYR A 167 -1.50 -2.16 4.78
CA TYR A 167 -1.97 -2.90 5.95
C TYR A 167 -3.35 -3.53 5.73
N VAL A 168 -4.32 -2.78 5.18
CA VAL A 168 -5.66 -3.29 4.86
C VAL A 168 -5.58 -4.48 3.90
N ALA A 169 -4.65 -4.46 2.96
CA ALA A 169 -4.41 -5.57 2.05
C ALA A 169 -3.69 -6.78 2.68
N GLY A 170 -3.12 -6.65 3.90
CA GLY A 170 -2.56 -7.76 4.66
C GLY A 170 -1.04 -7.71 4.92
N ILE A 171 -0.32 -6.66 4.50
CA ILE A 171 1.13 -6.53 4.77
C ILE A 171 1.34 -5.68 6.03
N LYS A 172 2.06 -6.25 7.00
CA LYS A 172 2.49 -5.58 8.25
C LYS A 172 3.99 -5.27 8.30
N ARG A 173 4.72 -5.52 7.21
CA ARG A 173 6.15 -5.21 7.09
C ARG A 173 6.34 -4.03 6.15
N VAL A 174 6.75 -2.90 6.69
CA VAL A 174 6.89 -1.62 5.98
C VAL A 174 8.24 -0.97 6.25
N SER A 175 8.71 -0.11 5.35
CA SER A 175 10.05 0.50 5.42
C SER A 175 10.14 1.67 6.38
N THR A 176 9.05 2.37 6.67
CA THR A 176 9.07 3.61 7.46
C THR A 176 8.00 3.63 8.55
N ASP A 177 8.27 4.37 9.63
CA ASP A 177 7.28 4.63 10.68
C ASP A 177 6.06 5.39 10.15
N ALA A 178 6.24 6.20 9.10
CA ALA A 178 5.14 6.91 8.44
C ALA A 178 4.13 5.93 7.84
N GLN A 179 4.58 4.87 7.18
CA GLN A 179 3.70 3.83 6.64
C GLN A 179 2.95 3.07 7.75
N GLY A 180 3.53 2.98 8.95
CA GLY A 180 2.90 2.35 10.13
C GLY A 180 1.95 3.25 10.93
N LYS A 181 1.91 4.56 10.65
CA LYS A 181 1.34 5.57 11.55
C LYS A 181 -0.11 5.32 11.94
N TRP A 182 -0.99 4.98 11.01
CA TRP A 182 -2.43 4.85 11.28
C TRP A 182 -2.82 3.49 11.89
N TRP A 183 -1.94 2.49 11.83
CA TRP A 183 -2.21 1.15 12.35
C TRP A 183 -1.20 0.66 13.39
N GLY A 184 -0.25 1.53 13.81
CA GLY A 184 0.69 1.23 14.88
C GLY A 184 1.90 0.41 14.48
N GLY A 185 2.13 0.24 13.18
CA GLY A 185 3.33 -0.43 12.66
C GLY A 185 4.59 0.39 12.87
N LYS A 186 5.73 -0.29 12.78
CA LYS A 186 7.06 0.30 12.81
C LYS A 186 7.79 0.00 11.52
N GLY A 187 8.54 0.97 11.06
CA GLY A 187 9.44 0.80 9.93
C GLY A 187 10.50 -0.26 10.24
N MET A 188 10.75 -1.10 9.27
CA MET A 188 11.79 -2.12 9.31
C MET A 188 12.78 -1.86 8.20
N GLY A 189 14.01 -2.28 8.39
CA GLY A 189 15.03 -2.12 7.38
C GLY A 189 16.22 -3.03 7.63
N THR A 190 17.11 -3.02 6.66
CA THR A 190 18.41 -3.67 6.75
C THR A 190 19.49 -2.59 6.63
N MET A 191 20.60 -2.89 6.01
CA MET A 191 21.65 -1.90 5.74
C MET A 191 21.55 -1.37 4.30
N PRO A 192 21.88 -0.09 4.04
CA PRO A 192 22.01 0.46 2.69
C PRO A 192 23.41 0.24 2.14
N HIS A 193 23.57 0.33 0.81
CA HIS A 193 24.90 0.33 0.16
C HIS A 193 25.85 1.39 0.74
N ALA A 194 25.34 2.55 1.13
CA ALA A 194 26.13 3.63 1.73
C ALA A 194 26.89 3.19 3.00
N LEU A 195 26.30 2.32 3.83
CA LEU A 195 27.00 1.80 5.01
C LEU A 195 28.20 0.94 4.60
N ILE A 196 28.01 0.05 3.60
CA ILE A 196 29.11 -0.77 3.08
C ILE A 196 30.19 0.10 2.48
N GLN A 197 29.82 1.15 1.74
CA GLN A 197 30.77 2.10 1.15
C GLN A 197 31.55 2.87 2.21
N ILE A 198 30.92 3.30 3.31
CA ILE A 198 31.59 3.95 4.45
C ILE A 198 32.61 3.00 5.11
N CYS A 199 32.33 1.70 5.09
CA CYS A 199 33.27 0.66 5.52
C CYS A 199 34.27 0.26 4.40
N ASN A 200 34.57 1.13 3.45
CA ASN A 200 35.49 0.89 2.32
C ASN A 200 35.14 -0.34 1.47
N GLY A 201 33.89 -0.69 1.38
CA GLY A 201 33.40 -1.88 0.65
C GLY A 201 33.40 -3.16 1.48
N ASP A 202 33.84 -3.15 2.72
CA ASP A 202 33.87 -4.34 3.57
C ASP A 202 32.48 -4.67 4.09
N VAL A 203 31.83 -5.67 3.50
CA VAL A 203 30.48 -6.11 3.86
C VAL A 203 30.42 -6.75 5.26
N VAL A 204 31.54 -7.38 5.69
CA VAL A 204 31.64 -8.00 7.03
C VAL A 204 31.76 -6.93 8.09
N GLU A 205 32.62 -5.93 7.88
CA GLU A 205 32.76 -4.82 8.80
C GLU A 205 31.45 -4.03 8.94
N ALA A 206 30.76 -3.76 7.83
CA ALA A 206 29.43 -3.13 7.84
C ALA A 206 28.43 -3.93 8.69
N ALA A 207 28.39 -5.25 8.54
CA ALA A 207 27.53 -6.12 9.32
C ALA A 207 27.89 -6.16 10.81
N ARG A 208 29.18 -6.19 11.16
CA ARG A 208 29.67 -6.16 12.55
C ARG A 208 29.35 -4.83 13.24
N ILE A 209 29.53 -3.70 12.55
CA ILE A 209 29.15 -2.39 13.08
C ILE A 209 27.63 -2.32 13.32
N TYR A 210 26.82 -2.86 12.39
CA TYR A 210 25.38 -2.96 12.57
C TYR A 210 25.02 -3.72 13.85
N GLN A 211 25.54 -4.93 14.04
CA GLN A 211 25.30 -5.74 15.24
C GLN A 211 25.73 -5.05 16.54
N LYS A 212 26.87 -4.39 16.52
CA LYS A 212 27.39 -3.63 17.68
C LYS A 212 26.47 -2.46 18.05
N THR A 213 25.89 -1.82 17.03
CA THR A 213 25.00 -0.65 17.22
C THR A 213 23.59 -1.05 17.63
N PHE A 214 23.10 -2.19 17.12
CA PHE A 214 21.77 -2.72 17.39
C PHE A 214 21.85 -4.13 18.03
N PRO A 215 22.28 -4.20 19.29
CA PRO A 215 22.47 -5.48 19.97
C PRO A 215 21.13 -6.21 20.12
N GLY A 216 21.11 -7.47 19.73
CA GLY A 216 19.90 -8.31 19.73
C GLY A 216 19.15 -8.36 18.40
N GLU A 217 19.48 -7.52 17.44
CA GLU A 217 18.97 -7.63 16.07
C GLU A 217 19.86 -8.57 15.24
N LYS A 218 19.22 -9.49 14.52
CA LYS A 218 19.93 -10.34 13.56
C LYS A 218 20.11 -9.60 12.23
N VAL A 219 21.28 -9.78 11.63
CA VAL A 219 21.64 -9.10 10.37
C VAL A 219 20.93 -9.74 9.18
N THR A 220 20.27 -8.92 8.37
CA THR A 220 19.97 -9.24 6.97
C THR A 220 20.83 -8.32 6.11
N ALA A 221 21.86 -8.88 5.47
CA ALA A 221 22.88 -8.12 4.77
C ALA A 221 22.51 -7.88 3.29
N LEU A 222 22.86 -6.69 2.78
CA LEU A 222 22.80 -6.37 1.36
C LEU A 222 24.10 -6.90 0.71
N ILE A 223 23.99 -7.67 -0.37
CA ILE A 223 25.09 -8.46 -0.90
C ILE A 223 25.44 -8.22 -2.37
N ASP A 224 24.83 -7.22 -2.97
CA ASP A 224 25.07 -6.83 -4.36
C ASP A 224 26.04 -5.65 -4.54
N TYR A 225 26.71 -5.21 -3.45
CA TYR A 225 27.62 -4.07 -3.49
C TYR A 225 28.81 -4.30 -4.44
N HIS A 226 29.42 -5.49 -4.41
CA HIS A 226 30.50 -5.85 -5.34
C HIS A 226 30.00 -6.55 -6.59
N ASN A 227 28.68 -6.58 -6.78
CA ASN A 227 28.06 -7.31 -7.88
C ASN A 227 28.54 -8.79 -7.97
N ASN A 228 28.73 -9.44 -6.82
CA ASN A 228 29.11 -10.86 -6.70
C ASN A 228 28.40 -11.48 -5.49
N VAL A 229 27.12 -11.74 -5.69
CA VAL A 229 26.15 -12.16 -4.67
C VAL A 229 26.57 -13.43 -3.94
N VAL A 230 27.01 -14.45 -4.68
CA VAL A 230 27.38 -15.73 -4.09
C VAL A 230 28.62 -15.60 -3.21
N ARG A 231 29.67 -14.93 -3.71
CA ARG A 231 30.91 -14.73 -2.97
C ARG A 231 30.67 -13.98 -1.67
N ASP A 232 29.99 -12.82 -1.75
CA ASP A 232 29.81 -11.94 -0.60
C ASP A 232 28.91 -12.59 0.46
N SER A 233 27.90 -13.38 0.02
CA SER A 233 27.06 -14.15 0.94
C SER A 233 27.83 -15.22 1.69
N LEU A 234 28.70 -15.96 1.02
CA LEU A 234 29.52 -16.98 1.68
C LEU A 234 30.54 -16.37 2.67
N ILE A 235 31.16 -15.24 2.32
CA ILE A 235 32.04 -14.50 3.22
C ILE A 235 31.29 -14.11 4.49
N LEU A 236 30.11 -13.47 4.34
CA LEU A 236 29.28 -13.09 5.48
C LEU A 236 28.81 -14.28 6.32
N ALA A 237 28.37 -15.37 5.69
CA ALA A 237 27.87 -16.55 6.39
C ALA A 237 28.97 -17.23 7.21
N ARG A 238 30.18 -17.33 6.69
CA ARG A 238 31.35 -17.88 7.42
C ARG A 238 31.73 -17.03 8.63
N GLU A 239 31.69 -15.70 8.49
CA GLU A 239 32.09 -14.76 9.52
C GLU A 239 31.05 -14.54 10.62
N LEU A 240 29.77 -14.39 10.24
CA LEU A 240 28.68 -14.09 11.18
C LEU A 240 27.97 -15.34 11.69
N LYS A 241 28.03 -16.46 10.97
CA LYS A 241 27.36 -17.70 11.35
C LYS A 241 25.88 -17.48 11.67
N HIS A 242 25.41 -17.93 12.83
CA HIS A 242 24.00 -17.79 13.28
C HIS A 242 23.52 -16.37 13.57
N ASP A 243 24.42 -15.39 13.56
CA ASP A 243 24.07 -13.96 13.67
C ASP A 243 23.59 -13.40 12.31
N LEU A 244 23.93 -14.07 11.21
CA LEU A 244 23.36 -13.78 9.90
C LEU A 244 21.97 -14.40 9.78
N ASN A 245 20.93 -13.54 9.77
CA ASN A 245 19.56 -13.99 9.56
C ASN A 245 19.28 -14.27 8.09
N GLY A 246 19.81 -13.44 7.21
CA GLY A 246 19.57 -13.54 5.79
C GLY A 246 20.41 -12.59 4.96
N VAL A 247 20.25 -12.71 3.67
CA VAL A 247 20.87 -11.87 2.66
C VAL A 247 19.80 -11.29 1.74
N ARG A 248 20.04 -10.07 1.23
CA ARG A 248 19.16 -9.41 0.29
C ARG A 248 19.88 -9.12 -1.02
N ILE A 249 19.28 -9.59 -2.11
CA ILE A 249 19.73 -9.31 -3.48
C ILE A 249 18.89 -8.14 -4.01
N ASP A 250 19.56 -7.08 -4.48
CA ASP A 250 18.94 -5.87 -5.05
C ASP A 250 19.59 -5.43 -6.37
N THR A 251 20.27 -6.37 -7.05
CA THR A 251 21.05 -6.14 -8.28
C THR A 251 20.23 -5.37 -9.31
N SER A 252 20.82 -4.28 -9.83
CA SER A 252 20.21 -3.47 -10.87
C SER A 252 20.01 -4.26 -12.18
N LYS A 253 18.89 -4.03 -12.86
CA LYS A 253 18.61 -4.63 -14.18
C LYS A 253 19.67 -4.31 -15.27
N ALA A 254 20.51 -3.32 -15.05
CA ALA A 254 21.58 -2.95 -15.99
C ALA A 254 22.86 -3.78 -15.80
N LEU A 255 22.95 -4.61 -14.77
CA LEU A 255 24.14 -5.34 -14.41
C LEU A 255 23.95 -6.86 -14.57
N ILE A 256 25.02 -7.55 -14.87
CA ILE A 256 25.14 -9.00 -14.80
C ILE A 256 26.04 -9.28 -13.61
N ASP A 257 25.63 -10.18 -12.71
CA ASP A 257 26.43 -10.55 -11.52
C ASP A 257 27.71 -11.29 -11.95
N HIS A 258 28.84 -10.98 -11.33
CA HIS A 258 30.14 -11.60 -11.59
C HIS A 258 30.16 -13.12 -11.34
N TYR A 259 29.15 -13.66 -10.69
CA TYR A 259 28.95 -15.10 -10.64
C TYR A 259 28.86 -15.75 -12.03
N PHE A 260 28.45 -14.99 -13.05
CA PHE A 260 28.25 -15.47 -14.41
C PHE A 260 29.44 -15.20 -15.37
N ASP A 261 30.50 -14.52 -14.94
CA ASP A 261 31.59 -14.10 -15.83
C ASP A 261 32.18 -15.25 -16.67
N ASP A 262 32.32 -16.45 -16.07
CA ASP A 262 32.87 -17.64 -16.74
C ASP A 262 31.80 -18.71 -17.04
N LYS A 263 30.52 -18.33 -17.12
CA LYS A 263 29.42 -19.31 -17.32
C LYS A 263 28.67 -19.03 -18.62
N ASP A 264 28.17 -20.10 -19.24
CA ASP A 264 27.25 -19.98 -20.35
C ASP A 264 25.88 -19.48 -19.85
N THR A 265 25.43 -18.38 -20.39
CA THR A 265 24.14 -17.73 -20.09
C THR A 265 23.22 -17.63 -21.30
N SER A 266 23.50 -18.38 -22.36
CA SER A 266 22.75 -18.33 -23.61
C SER A 266 21.26 -18.71 -23.48
N ASP A 267 20.91 -19.49 -22.48
CA ASP A 267 19.54 -20.01 -22.28
C ASP A 267 18.64 -19.12 -21.39
N PHE A 268 19.16 -18.02 -20.82
CA PHE A 268 18.39 -17.12 -19.96
C PHE A 268 18.96 -15.70 -19.96
N ASP A 269 18.19 -14.75 -19.44
CA ASP A 269 18.64 -13.37 -19.22
C ASP A 269 19.32 -13.24 -17.85
N PRO A 270 20.66 -13.04 -17.79
CA PRO A 270 21.41 -12.96 -16.54
C PRO A 270 21.35 -11.57 -15.86
N HIS A 271 20.65 -10.61 -16.45
CA HIS A 271 20.61 -9.24 -15.92
C HIS A 271 19.78 -9.10 -14.65
N GLY A 272 20.31 -8.33 -13.71
CA GLY A 272 19.63 -8.01 -12.46
C GLY A 272 19.44 -9.21 -11.54
N VAL A 273 18.29 -9.25 -10.87
CA VAL A 273 17.93 -10.37 -10.00
C VAL A 273 17.22 -11.43 -10.84
N CYS A 274 17.97 -12.44 -11.33
CA CYS A 274 17.45 -13.58 -12.07
C CYS A 274 17.30 -14.82 -11.17
N LYS A 275 16.46 -15.76 -11.59
CA LYS A 275 16.20 -17.00 -10.81
C LYS A 275 17.42 -17.91 -10.70
N GLU A 276 18.23 -17.96 -11.74
CA GLU A 276 19.47 -18.72 -11.82
C GLU A 276 20.48 -18.28 -10.75
N LEU A 277 20.59 -16.95 -10.51
CA LEU A 277 21.43 -16.42 -9.45
C LEU A 277 20.92 -16.83 -8.06
N VAL A 278 19.61 -16.84 -7.85
CA VAL A 278 19.01 -17.24 -6.57
C VAL A 278 19.20 -18.73 -6.31
N PHE A 279 19.02 -19.59 -7.31
CA PHE A 279 19.33 -21.02 -7.20
C PHE A 279 20.81 -21.26 -6.87
N ALA A 280 21.72 -20.58 -7.59
CA ALA A 280 23.16 -20.70 -7.35
C ALA A 280 23.55 -20.25 -5.92
N LEU A 281 22.96 -19.16 -5.44
CA LEU A 281 23.18 -18.68 -4.07
C LEU A 281 22.69 -19.70 -3.03
N ARG A 282 21.48 -20.26 -3.21
CA ARG A 282 20.94 -21.26 -2.28
C ARG A 282 21.80 -22.51 -2.24
N GLU A 283 22.20 -23.03 -3.41
CA GLU A 283 23.08 -24.18 -3.51
C GLU A 283 24.44 -23.95 -2.83
N ALA A 284 25.04 -22.78 -3.05
CA ALA A 284 26.31 -22.43 -2.44
C ALA A 284 26.23 -22.35 -0.90
N LEU A 285 25.17 -21.72 -0.37
CA LEU A 285 24.92 -21.64 1.07
C LEU A 285 24.68 -23.03 1.69
N ASP A 286 23.88 -23.87 1.04
CA ASP A 286 23.53 -25.22 1.52
C ASP A 286 24.74 -26.12 1.55
N LYS A 287 25.59 -26.05 0.52
CA LYS A 287 26.84 -26.85 0.41
C LYS A 287 27.80 -26.59 1.58
N GLU A 288 27.77 -25.39 2.15
CA GLU A 288 28.58 -25.02 3.31
C GLU A 288 27.83 -25.12 4.66
N GLY A 289 26.61 -25.66 4.66
CA GLY A 289 25.81 -25.84 5.87
C GLY A 289 25.07 -24.58 6.36
N PHE A 290 24.95 -23.53 5.53
CA PHE A 290 24.25 -22.30 5.84
C PHE A 290 22.78 -22.29 5.36
N ASN A 291 22.12 -23.44 5.40
CA ASN A 291 20.73 -23.62 4.95
C ASN A 291 19.71 -22.78 5.75
N TYR A 292 20.08 -22.29 6.92
CA TYR A 292 19.25 -21.41 7.77
C TYR A 292 19.26 -19.94 7.30
N VAL A 293 20.23 -19.54 6.45
CA VAL A 293 20.32 -18.16 5.93
C VAL A 293 19.18 -17.90 4.95
N LYS A 294 18.36 -16.89 5.25
CA LYS A 294 17.21 -16.50 4.45
C LYS A 294 17.60 -15.69 3.21
N ILE A 295 16.91 -15.92 2.08
CA ILE A 295 17.13 -15.17 0.85
C ILE A 295 15.95 -14.22 0.63
N THR A 296 16.23 -12.91 0.69
CA THR A 296 15.29 -11.85 0.32
C THR A 296 15.66 -11.32 -1.05
N VAL A 297 14.68 -11.14 -1.92
CA VAL A 297 14.88 -10.54 -3.24
C VAL A 297 14.09 -9.25 -3.36
N SER A 298 14.70 -8.24 -3.98
CA SER A 298 14.08 -6.96 -4.31
C SER A 298 14.49 -6.53 -5.72
N SER A 299 14.20 -5.30 -6.15
CA SER A 299 14.41 -4.82 -7.52
C SER A 299 13.41 -5.35 -8.54
N SER A 300 12.37 -4.53 -8.78
CA SER A 300 11.38 -4.69 -9.86
C SER A 300 10.53 -5.98 -9.80
N PHE A 301 10.15 -6.41 -8.62
CA PHE A 301 9.17 -7.49 -8.48
C PHE A 301 7.73 -6.97 -8.60
N GLY A 302 6.92 -7.73 -9.33
CA GLY A 302 5.48 -7.58 -9.48
C GLY A 302 4.81 -8.96 -9.47
N PRO A 303 3.47 -9.04 -9.53
CA PRO A 303 2.74 -10.30 -9.39
C PRO A 303 3.08 -11.33 -10.47
N GLU A 304 3.37 -10.91 -11.69
CA GLU A 304 3.70 -11.82 -12.80
C GLU A 304 5.01 -12.55 -12.54
N LYS A 305 6.10 -11.81 -12.26
CA LYS A 305 7.40 -12.39 -11.95
C LYS A 305 7.35 -13.26 -10.69
N ILE A 306 6.63 -12.83 -9.67
CA ILE A 306 6.49 -13.62 -8.43
C ILE A 306 5.75 -14.94 -8.71
N ARG A 307 4.68 -14.93 -9.52
CA ARG A 307 3.94 -16.15 -9.88
C ARG A 307 4.83 -17.12 -10.65
N GLU A 308 5.52 -16.65 -11.67
CA GLU A 308 6.50 -17.45 -12.41
C GLU A 308 7.53 -18.10 -11.47
N TRP A 309 8.10 -17.33 -10.55
CA TRP A 309 9.11 -17.83 -9.61
C TRP A 309 8.55 -18.83 -8.60
N LYS A 310 7.30 -18.66 -8.19
CA LYS A 310 6.61 -19.64 -7.33
C LYS A 310 6.36 -20.96 -8.07
N GLU A 311 5.92 -20.91 -9.32
CA GLU A 311 5.71 -22.09 -10.17
C GLU A 311 7.02 -22.88 -10.40
N LEU A 312 8.13 -22.18 -10.53
CA LEU A 312 9.47 -22.73 -10.68
C LEU A 312 10.15 -23.13 -9.36
N ASN A 313 9.48 -22.91 -8.22
CA ASN A 313 10.02 -23.18 -6.87
C ASN A 313 11.37 -22.47 -6.60
N VAL A 314 11.54 -21.24 -7.07
CA VAL A 314 12.73 -20.44 -6.78
C VAL A 314 12.82 -20.22 -5.25
N PRO A 315 13.99 -20.50 -4.62
CA PRO A 315 14.13 -20.51 -3.16
C PRO A 315 14.21 -19.09 -2.56
N VAL A 316 13.08 -18.40 -2.57
CA VAL A 316 12.91 -17.07 -2.00
C VAL A 316 12.17 -17.16 -0.68
N ASP A 317 12.76 -16.60 0.38
CA ASP A 317 12.14 -16.53 1.71
C ASP A 317 11.32 -15.23 1.91
N MET A 318 11.59 -14.15 1.17
CA MET A 318 10.82 -12.89 1.24
C MET A 318 10.98 -12.06 -0.04
N TYR A 319 9.89 -11.50 -0.52
CA TYR A 319 9.89 -10.52 -1.61
C TYR A 319 9.83 -9.09 -1.08
N GLY A 320 10.76 -8.23 -1.52
CA GLY A 320 10.69 -6.78 -1.32
C GLY A 320 10.05 -6.10 -2.53
N VAL A 321 8.90 -5.46 -2.32
CA VAL A 321 8.15 -4.81 -3.41
C VAL A 321 7.86 -3.36 -3.05
N GLY A 322 8.13 -2.45 -3.98
CA GLY A 322 7.90 -1.01 -3.79
C GLY A 322 7.09 -0.40 -4.93
N THR A 323 7.73 -0.17 -6.07
CA THR A 323 7.19 0.53 -7.22
C THR A 323 5.82 0.01 -7.67
N TYR A 324 5.64 -1.30 -7.72
CA TYR A 324 4.38 -1.90 -8.15
C TYR A 324 3.19 -1.48 -7.29
N PHE A 325 3.39 -1.26 -5.99
CA PHE A 325 2.30 -0.90 -5.09
C PHE A 325 1.74 0.49 -5.35
N VAL A 326 2.57 1.45 -5.69
CA VAL A 326 2.22 2.89 -5.65
C VAL A 326 2.16 3.58 -7.01
N ASN A 327 2.78 3.03 -8.04
CA ASN A 327 2.87 3.67 -9.36
C ASN A 327 1.71 3.35 -10.30
N ASN A 328 0.86 2.38 -9.96
CA ASN A 328 -0.28 1.98 -10.79
C ASN A 328 -1.59 2.45 -10.16
N MET A 329 -2.20 3.50 -10.70
CA MET A 329 -3.55 3.93 -10.33
C MET A 329 -4.58 3.07 -11.06
N THR A 330 -5.00 1.98 -10.43
CA THR A 330 -5.87 0.96 -11.04
C THR A 330 -7.35 1.15 -10.77
N CYS A 331 -7.71 1.94 -9.73
CA CYS A 331 -9.08 2.21 -9.32
C CYS A 331 -9.38 3.72 -9.42
N GLY A 332 -10.13 4.13 -10.44
CA GLY A 332 -10.62 5.50 -10.55
C GLY A 332 -12.06 5.59 -10.00
N PHE A 333 -12.27 6.35 -8.92
CA PHE A 333 -13.61 6.55 -8.36
C PHE A 333 -14.32 7.76 -8.96
N THR A 334 -15.64 7.71 -8.91
CA THR A 334 -16.54 8.78 -9.37
C THR A 334 -17.71 8.88 -8.41
N GLY A 335 -18.05 10.09 -7.99
CA GLY A 335 -19.31 10.42 -7.33
C GLY A 335 -20.37 10.83 -8.37
N ASP A 336 -21.56 10.27 -8.31
CA ASP A 336 -22.69 10.66 -9.16
C ASP A 336 -23.93 10.94 -8.30
N LEU A 337 -24.62 12.06 -8.58
CA LEU A 337 -25.97 12.31 -8.06
C LEU A 337 -26.95 11.39 -8.79
N VAL A 338 -27.73 10.62 -8.04
CA VAL A 338 -28.62 9.59 -8.59
C VAL A 338 -30.07 9.68 -8.10
N VAL A 339 -30.33 10.45 -7.03
CA VAL A 339 -31.68 10.75 -6.55
C VAL A 339 -31.76 12.24 -6.24
N LEU A 340 -32.86 12.90 -6.66
CA LEU A 340 -33.20 14.28 -6.34
C LEU A 340 -34.60 14.32 -5.74
N ASP A 341 -34.76 14.83 -4.52
CA ASP A 341 -36.04 14.98 -3.81
C ASP A 341 -36.89 13.71 -3.82
N GLY A 342 -36.24 12.57 -3.57
CA GLY A 342 -36.88 11.24 -3.52
C GLY A 342 -37.21 10.62 -4.88
N LYS A 343 -36.84 11.27 -5.99
CA LYS A 343 -37.03 10.72 -7.34
C LYS A 343 -35.71 10.32 -7.94
N GLU A 344 -35.67 9.14 -8.56
CA GLU A 344 -34.50 8.71 -9.32
C GLU A 344 -34.26 9.67 -10.48
N GLN A 345 -33.10 10.28 -10.47
CA GLN A 345 -32.65 11.23 -11.49
C GLN A 345 -31.14 11.18 -11.54
N ALA A 346 -30.61 10.65 -12.62
CA ALA A 346 -29.19 10.55 -12.84
C ALA A 346 -28.84 11.05 -14.24
N LYS A 347 -27.57 11.40 -14.44
CA LYS A 347 -27.00 11.66 -15.74
C LYS A 347 -27.22 10.45 -16.65
N GLU A 348 -27.45 10.66 -17.96
CA GLU A 348 -27.58 9.58 -18.94
C GLU A 348 -26.38 8.62 -18.86
N GLY A 349 -26.68 7.31 -18.89
CA GLY A 349 -25.69 6.25 -18.68
C GLY A 349 -25.34 6.01 -17.20
N ARG A 350 -26.07 6.63 -16.27
CA ARG A 350 -25.99 6.38 -14.82
C ARG A 350 -27.36 6.00 -14.27
N ALA A 351 -27.36 5.30 -13.15
CA ALA A 351 -28.55 4.92 -12.43
C ALA A 351 -28.28 4.85 -10.92
N ASN A 352 -29.33 4.85 -10.13
CA ASN A 352 -29.23 4.52 -8.71
C ASN A 352 -29.06 3.01 -8.57
N TYR A 353 -27.79 2.56 -8.47
CA TYR A 353 -27.49 1.13 -8.36
C TYR A 353 -27.83 0.63 -6.96
N PRO A 354 -28.60 -0.47 -6.83
CA PRO A 354 -28.87 -1.08 -5.54
C PRO A 354 -27.61 -1.78 -5.00
N SER A 355 -27.40 -1.73 -3.69
CA SER A 355 -26.42 -2.57 -3.01
C SER A 355 -26.96 -2.99 -1.65
N ILE A 356 -27.17 -4.30 -1.50
CA ILE A 356 -27.59 -4.92 -0.22
C ILE A 356 -26.44 -4.98 0.80
N ARG A 357 -25.23 -4.74 0.36
CA ARG A 357 -24.02 -4.80 1.20
C ARG A 357 -23.77 -3.49 1.96
N LEU A 358 -24.31 -2.37 1.48
CA LEU A 358 -24.19 -1.08 2.15
C LEU A 358 -24.86 -1.14 3.52
N LYS A 359 -24.17 -0.63 4.53
CA LYS A 359 -24.69 -0.53 5.90
C LYS A 359 -24.74 0.93 6.32
N LYS A 360 -25.81 1.31 7.04
CA LYS A 360 -25.90 2.63 7.65
C LYS A 360 -24.72 2.88 8.58
N VAL A 361 -24.16 4.07 8.47
CA VAL A 361 -23.12 4.57 9.36
C VAL A 361 -23.76 5.51 10.38
N PRO A 362 -23.70 5.21 11.67
CA PRO A 362 -24.26 6.09 12.69
C PRO A 362 -23.47 7.40 12.81
N TYR A 363 -24.13 8.47 13.26
CA TYR A 363 -23.50 9.72 13.65
C TYR A 363 -23.92 10.09 15.08
N PRO A 364 -22.99 10.41 15.98
CA PRO A 364 -21.55 10.17 15.86
C PRO A 364 -21.21 8.66 15.84
N ILE A 365 -20.00 8.35 15.43
CA ILE A 365 -19.53 6.93 15.26
C ILE A 365 -19.31 6.23 16.61
N TYR A 366 -19.50 6.89 17.73
CA TYR A 366 -19.17 6.42 19.10
C TYR A 366 -20.30 5.62 19.73
#